data_e143a4b6470e7a8b15a006b940423d9f
#
_entry.id   e143a4b6470e7a8b15a006b940423d9f
#
_cell.length_a   1.000
_cell.length_b   1.000
_cell.length_c   1.000
_cell.angle_alpha   90.00
_cell.angle_beta   90.00
_cell.angle_gamma   90.00
#
_symmetry.space_group_name_H-M   'P 1'
#
loop_
_entity.id
_entity.type
_entity.pdbx_description
1 polymer ?
#
loop_
_entity_poly.entity_id
_entity_poly.type
_entity_poly.pdbx_seq_one_letter_code
_entity_poly.pdbx_strand_id
1 'polypeptide(L)'
;MTESGAFALNEQVLNGIIEELEHGHTSEALATLEQLEKTGTDEDRLAVADLYIELGLSDRAVNLLAPLYVEYAGNAGVALLLAECYIDLDREEEAISVLEQVDTSDMEYGPRSLVLLADLYQSQGLDEVALAKLKEARNLAPEEPLLAYGLAELYMTLGAFDQAVPLFAEIAERPELRAELPLDALYAESLAMTGQFEDAIPLYERAVAERSDLHTLFGLAMTAHRVGQHQKAVETFQQLIAQDPDYTSAYVPYAESQAELGLTKEALNVIKQGMERDDYNDELRTMEALFLLKLGDRAGSVQALREALALNPESIVAAERLLSLLAEDEDHEAMIETISAIEEHVTAPSLTWYRARALYALEEYTQAMENYAIVEGAFTEDALFLKEYGFALVEEGRREEGQRLLRRAAQLTPEDNELVDYVERMDG
;
A
#
# COMPACT_ATOMS: atom_id res chain seq x y z
N MET A 1 -26.66 31.97 -52.68
CA MET A 1 -27.48 30.90 -52.15
C MET A 1 -26.50 29.71 -51.97
N THR A 2 -25.91 29.47 -51.03
CA THR A 2 -25.62 29.91 -49.66
C THR A 2 -25.19 28.66 -48.94
N GLU A 3 -23.93 28.64 -48.61
CA GLU A 3 -23.26 27.60 -47.81
C GLU A 3 -24.04 27.19 -46.53
N SER A 4 -24.90 28.10 -46.06
CA SER A 4 -25.78 27.86 -44.91
C SER A 4 -26.89 26.80 -45.12
N GLY A 5 -27.23 26.45 -46.36
CA GLY A 5 -28.27 25.45 -46.63
C GLY A 5 -27.78 24.01 -46.69
N ALA A 6 -26.49 23.81 -46.97
CA ALA A 6 -25.88 22.49 -46.98
C ALA A 6 -25.57 22.02 -45.52
N PHE A 7 -25.10 22.94 -44.71
CA PHE A 7 -24.87 22.68 -43.25
C PHE A 7 -26.14 22.21 -42.53
N ALA A 8 -27.27 22.92 -42.76
CA ALA A 8 -28.53 22.56 -42.11
C ALA A 8 -29.11 21.22 -42.57
N LEU A 9 -28.78 20.76 -43.80
CA LEU A 9 -29.28 19.48 -44.32
C LEU A 9 -28.54 18.30 -43.71
N ASN A 10 -27.23 18.42 -43.47
CA ASN A 10 -26.41 17.37 -42.90
C ASN A 10 -26.64 17.21 -41.39
N GLU A 11 -26.82 18.30 -40.65
CA GLU A 11 -27.19 18.29 -39.24
C GLU A 11 -28.57 17.62 -39.02
N GLN A 12 -29.52 17.79 -39.90
CA GLN A 12 -30.80 17.09 -39.85
C GLN A 12 -30.66 15.58 -40.11
N VAL A 13 -29.77 15.16 -40.98
CA VAL A 13 -29.51 13.73 -41.24
C VAL A 13 -28.84 13.09 -40.06
N LEU A 14 -27.82 13.74 -39.45
CA LEU A 14 -27.12 13.27 -38.27
C LEU A 14 -28.09 13.15 -37.09
N ASN A 15 -28.90 14.14 -36.81
CA ASN A 15 -29.92 14.08 -35.76
C ASN A 15 -30.94 12.96 -36.03
N GLY A 16 -31.32 12.71 -37.28
CA GLY A 16 -32.18 11.56 -37.63
C GLY A 16 -31.52 10.22 -37.34
N ILE A 17 -30.21 10.08 -37.57
CA ILE A 17 -29.45 8.86 -37.24
C ILE A 17 -29.40 8.65 -35.73
N ILE A 18 -29.14 9.69 -34.94
CA ILE A 18 -29.15 9.65 -33.50
C ILE A 18 -30.53 9.21 -32.97
N GLU A 19 -31.61 9.78 -33.47
CA GLU A 19 -32.97 9.37 -33.12
C GLU A 19 -33.25 7.91 -33.47
N GLU A 20 -32.80 7.42 -34.65
CA GLU A 20 -32.92 5.99 -35.02
C GLU A 20 -32.15 5.07 -34.04
N LEU A 21 -30.96 5.47 -33.61
CA LEU A 21 -30.15 4.74 -32.61
C LEU A 21 -30.83 4.70 -31.24
N GLU A 22 -31.33 5.83 -30.75
CA GLU A 22 -32.09 5.94 -29.52
C GLU A 22 -33.35 5.08 -29.51
N HIS A 23 -33.99 4.91 -30.64
CA HIS A 23 -35.17 4.06 -30.81
C HIS A 23 -34.85 2.58 -31.07
N GLY A 24 -33.57 2.22 -31.14
CA GLY A 24 -33.10 0.84 -31.36
C GLY A 24 -33.12 0.38 -32.81
N HIS A 25 -33.30 1.30 -33.80
CA HIS A 25 -33.28 1.03 -35.25
C HIS A 25 -31.86 0.99 -35.80
N THR A 26 -30.97 0.24 -35.16
CA THR A 26 -29.53 0.22 -35.43
C THR A 26 -29.19 -0.14 -36.87
N SER A 27 -29.96 -1.01 -37.52
CA SER A 27 -29.69 -1.43 -38.91
C SER A 27 -29.94 -0.29 -39.93
N GLU A 28 -30.97 0.51 -39.72
CA GLU A 28 -31.33 1.67 -40.58
C GLU A 28 -30.34 2.80 -40.37
N ALA A 29 -29.98 3.08 -39.10
CA ALA A 29 -28.95 4.06 -38.74
C ALA A 29 -27.60 3.72 -39.40
N LEU A 30 -27.14 2.46 -39.28
CA LEU A 30 -25.88 2.00 -39.88
C LEU A 30 -25.91 2.09 -41.41
N ALA A 31 -27.04 1.79 -42.09
CA ALA A 31 -27.15 1.93 -43.52
C ALA A 31 -27.04 3.39 -43.98
N THR A 32 -27.60 4.32 -43.20
CA THR A 32 -27.51 5.76 -43.48
C THR A 32 -26.08 6.27 -43.25
N LEU A 33 -25.38 5.81 -42.19
CA LEU A 33 -23.97 6.09 -41.94
C LEU A 33 -23.08 5.59 -43.10
N GLU A 34 -23.28 4.36 -43.60
CA GLU A 34 -22.55 3.80 -44.72
C GLU A 34 -22.76 4.56 -46.01
N GLN A 35 -23.90 5.19 -46.19
CA GLN A 35 -24.15 6.05 -47.33
C GLN A 35 -23.40 7.38 -47.22
N LEU A 36 -23.41 8.02 -46.03
CA LEU A 36 -22.67 9.25 -45.76
C LEU A 36 -21.14 9.03 -45.85
N GLU A 37 -20.65 7.92 -45.41
CA GLU A 37 -19.23 7.51 -45.53
C GLU A 37 -18.76 7.58 -47.00
N LYS A 38 -19.62 7.14 -47.95
CA LYS A 38 -19.28 7.04 -49.39
C LYS A 38 -19.48 8.32 -50.16
N THR A 39 -20.51 9.10 -49.81
CA THR A 39 -20.99 10.23 -50.62
C THR A 39 -20.90 11.57 -49.91
N GLY A 40 -20.58 11.57 -48.62
CA GLY A 40 -20.51 12.77 -47.80
C GLY A 40 -19.22 13.58 -48.02
N THR A 41 -19.25 14.81 -47.55
CA THR A 41 -18.08 15.69 -47.45
C THR A 41 -17.12 15.19 -46.39
N ASP A 42 -15.95 15.77 -46.27
CA ASP A 42 -15.00 15.42 -45.21
C ASP A 42 -15.54 15.77 -43.80
N GLU A 43 -16.34 16.82 -43.68
CA GLU A 43 -17.05 17.15 -42.44
C GLU A 43 -18.09 16.07 -42.09
N ASP A 44 -18.82 15.54 -43.08
CA ASP A 44 -19.75 14.42 -42.87
C ASP A 44 -19.00 13.16 -42.44
N ARG A 45 -17.83 12.88 -43.02
CA ARG A 45 -17.01 11.72 -42.67
C ARG A 45 -16.45 11.83 -41.26
N LEU A 46 -16.08 13.05 -40.81
CA LEU A 46 -15.68 13.28 -39.42
C LEU A 46 -16.84 13.01 -38.46
N ALA A 47 -18.03 13.55 -38.75
CA ALA A 47 -19.21 13.30 -37.92
C ALA A 47 -19.63 11.81 -37.90
N VAL A 48 -19.50 11.12 -39.04
CA VAL A 48 -19.73 9.66 -39.12
C VAL A 48 -18.69 8.88 -38.31
N ALA A 49 -17.43 9.31 -38.33
CA ALA A 49 -16.37 8.67 -37.56
C ALA A 49 -16.63 8.84 -36.06
N ASP A 50 -17.05 10.01 -35.59
CA ASP A 50 -17.43 10.28 -34.22
C ASP A 50 -18.58 9.37 -33.77
N LEU A 51 -19.64 9.22 -34.55
CA LEU A 51 -20.71 8.28 -34.27
C LEU A 51 -20.24 6.81 -34.28
N TYR A 52 -19.29 6.44 -35.13
CA TYR A 52 -18.74 5.09 -35.10
C TYR A 52 -17.95 4.85 -33.83
N ILE A 53 -17.24 5.85 -33.29
CA ILE A 53 -16.54 5.77 -31.98
C ILE A 53 -17.59 5.55 -30.88
N GLU A 54 -18.64 6.37 -30.81
CA GLU A 54 -19.71 6.22 -29.82
C GLU A 54 -20.40 4.84 -29.88
N LEU A 55 -20.47 4.23 -31.05
CA LEU A 55 -21.02 2.90 -31.27
C LEU A 55 -20.02 1.75 -31.01
N GLY A 56 -18.77 2.05 -30.67
CA GLY A 56 -17.70 1.05 -30.47
C GLY A 56 -17.24 0.42 -31.80
N LEU A 57 -17.43 1.10 -32.94
CA LEU A 57 -17.03 0.63 -34.28
C LEU A 57 -15.71 1.29 -34.72
N SER A 58 -14.70 1.28 -33.82
CA SER A 58 -13.42 1.99 -33.96
C SER A 58 -12.66 1.58 -35.24
N ASP A 59 -12.73 0.30 -35.68
CA ASP A 59 -12.21 -0.12 -37.00
C ASP A 59 -12.77 0.67 -38.19
N ARG A 60 -14.06 0.96 -38.16
CA ARG A 60 -14.72 1.75 -39.23
C ARG A 60 -14.33 3.24 -39.16
N ALA A 61 -14.24 3.77 -37.95
CA ALA A 61 -13.79 5.13 -37.71
C ALA A 61 -12.36 5.35 -38.23
N VAL A 62 -11.43 4.41 -37.97
CA VAL A 62 -10.04 4.46 -38.49
C VAL A 62 -10.02 4.54 -40.02
N ASN A 63 -10.87 3.77 -40.73
CA ASN A 63 -10.89 3.78 -42.17
C ASN A 63 -11.30 5.13 -42.76
N LEU A 64 -12.06 5.93 -42.00
CA LEU A 64 -12.44 7.30 -42.38
C LEU A 64 -11.39 8.32 -41.94
N LEU A 65 -10.92 8.22 -40.71
CA LEU A 65 -10.02 9.21 -40.09
C LEU A 65 -8.58 9.13 -40.63
N ALA A 66 -8.04 7.95 -40.94
CA ALA A 66 -6.65 7.82 -41.38
C ALA A 66 -6.39 8.53 -42.74
N PRO A 67 -7.25 8.44 -43.76
CA PRO A 67 -7.13 9.29 -44.97
C PRO A 67 -7.24 10.79 -44.69
N LEU A 68 -8.20 11.18 -43.83
CA LEU A 68 -8.39 12.59 -43.45
C LEU A 68 -7.17 13.14 -42.70
N TYR A 69 -6.60 12.35 -41.82
CA TYR A 69 -5.36 12.73 -41.09
C TYR A 69 -4.19 13.00 -42.04
N VAL A 70 -4.05 12.20 -43.11
CA VAL A 70 -3.01 12.42 -44.13
C VAL A 70 -3.31 13.65 -44.99
N GLU A 71 -4.57 13.88 -45.33
CA GLU A 71 -5.00 15.03 -46.19
C GLU A 71 -4.92 16.36 -45.42
N TYR A 72 -5.33 16.35 -44.16
CA TYR A 72 -5.33 17.51 -43.27
C TYR A 72 -4.17 17.41 -42.23
N ALA A 73 -2.96 17.16 -42.74
CA ALA A 73 -1.78 17.02 -41.91
C ALA A 73 -1.63 18.18 -40.91
N GLY A 74 -1.62 17.85 -39.61
CA GLY A 74 -1.54 18.82 -38.53
C GLY A 74 -2.89 19.26 -37.95
N ASN A 75 -4.04 18.71 -38.41
CA ASN A 75 -5.30 18.92 -37.71
C ASN A 75 -5.35 18.10 -36.43
N ALA A 76 -5.24 18.81 -35.30
CA ALA A 76 -5.17 18.21 -33.99
C ALA A 76 -6.43 17.42 -33.57
N GLY A 77 -7.63 17.92 -33.99
CA GLY A 77 -8.89 17.23 -33.72
C GLY A 77 -8.99 15.87 -34.41
N VAL A 78 -8.57 15.78 -35.68
CA VAL A 78 -8.55 14.52 -36.45
C VAL A 78 -7.51 13.56 -35.82
N ALA A 79 -6.36 14.08 -35.41
CA ALA A 79 -5.30 13.31 -34.79
C ALA A 79 -5.78 12.67 -33.47
N LEU A 80 -6.47 13.42 -32.61
CA LEU A 80 -7.03 12.93 -31.38
C LEU A 80 -8.06 11.83 -31.58
N LEU A 81 -9.05 12.04 -32.43
CA LEU A 81 -10.07 11.03 -32.75
C LEU A 81 -9.43 9.75 -33.31
N LEU A 82 -8.45 9.88 -34.21
CA LEU A 82 -7.73 8.72 -34.75
C LEU A 82 -6.92 7.98 -33.68
N ALA A 83 -6.28 8.71 -32.79
CA ALA A 83 -5.53 8.11 -31.68
C ALA A 83 -6.46 7.38 -30.69
N GLU A 84 -7.60 7.96 -30.33
CA GLU A 84 -8.62 7.31 -29.51
C GLU A 84 -9.10 5.99 -30.15
N CYS A 85 -9.35 5.99 -31.47
CA CYS A 85 -9.68 4.75 -32.18
C CYS A 85 -8.54 3.71 -32.13
N TYR A 86 -7.29 4.14 -32.25
CA TYR A 86 -6.16 3.23 -32.14
C TYR A 86 -6.01 2.65 -30.72
N ILE A 87 -6.28 3.43 -29.70
CA ILE A 87 -6.31 2.96 -28.30
C ILE A 87 -7.40 1.90 -28.12
N ASP A 88 -8.61 2.15 -28.59
CA ASP A 88 -9.72 1.19 -28.52
C ASP A 88 -9.41 -0.15 -29.23
N LEU A 89 -8.53 -0.12 -30.22
CA LEU A 89 -8.10 -1.29 -31.00
C LEU A 89 -6.80 -1.93 -30.49
N ASP A 90 -6.31 -1.57 -29.32
CA ASP A 90 -5.03 -2.01 -28.74
C ASP A 90 -3.81 -1.72 -29.66
N ARG A 91 -3.89 -0.64 -30.47
CA ARG A 91 -2.84 -0.20 -31.42
C ARG A 91 -2.07 0.99 -30.85
N GLU A 92 -1.45 0.79 -29.68
CA GLU A 92 -0.81 1.87 -28.91
C GLU A 92 0.33 2.59 -29.66
N GLU A 93 1.16 1.87 -30.43
CA GLU A 93 2.28 2.48 -31.16
C GLU A 93 1.80 3.46 -32.22
N GLU A 94 0.70 3.14 -32.93
CA GLU A 94 0.09 4.03 -33.89
C GLU A 94 -0.57 5.23 -33.22
N ALA A 95 -1.23 5.03 -32.09
CA ALA A 95 -1.79 6.11 -31.28
C ALA A 95 -0.72 7.11 -30.85
N ILE A 96 0.39 6.63 -30.27
CA ILE A 96 1.54 7.46 -29.88
C ILE A 96 2.08 8.23 -31.08
N SER A 97 2.30 7.54 -32.22
CA SER A 97 2.85 8.16 -33.43
C SER A 97 2.00 9.32 -33.96
N VAL A 98 0.67 9.22 -33.85
CA VAL A 98 -0.25 10.26 -34.26
C VAL A 98 -0.28 11.42 -33.24
N LEU A 99 -0.33 11.10 -31.95
CA LEU A 99 -0.38 12.10 -30.88
C LEU A 99 0.90 12.94 -30.78
N GLU A 100 2.07 12.35 -31.04
CA GLU A 100 3.35 13.07 -31.06
C GLU A 100 3.46 14.12 -32.17
N GLN A 101 2.59 14.08 -33.19
CA GLN A 101 2.54 15.07 -34.25
C GLN A 101 1.61 16.25 -33.91
N VAL A 102 0.83 16.16 -32.84
CA VAL A 102 -0.04 17.25 -32.39
C VAL A 102 0.81 18.41 -31.86
N ASP A 103 0.52 19.62 -32.32
CA ASP A 103 1.15 20.81 -31.76
C ASP A 103 0.66 21.06 -30.36
N THR A 104 1.53 20.78 -29.37
CA THR A 104 1.19 20.94 -27.95
C THR A 104 0.92 22.40 -27.55
N SER A 105 1.29 23.37 -28.38
CA SER A 105 0.95 24.79 -28.14
C SER A 105 -0.52 25.13 -28.46
N ASP A 106 -1.27 24.23 -29.10
CA ASP A 106 -2.70 24.35 -29.26
C ASP A 106 -3.40 24.27 -27.90
N MET A 107 -4.13 25.33 -27.53
CA MET A 107 -4.78 25.45 -26.24
C MET A 107 -5.95 24.50 -26.00
N GLU A 108 -6.57 24.00 -27.07
CA GLU A 108 -7.72 23.11 -27.04
C GLU A 108 -7.30 21.65 -27.07
N TYR A 109 -6.40 21.28 -27.99
CA TYR A 109 -6.04 19.90 -28.27
C TYR A 109 -4.72 19.49 -27.65
N GLY A 110 -3.81 20.44 -27.39
CA GLY A 110 -2.49 20.17 -26.79
C GLY A 110 -2.56 19.46 -25.43
N PRO A 111 -3.31 19.98 -24.45
CA PRO A 111 -3.44 19.32 -23.16
C PRO A 111 -4.06 17.91 -23.26
N ARG A 112 -5.08 17.73 -24.10
CA ARG A 112 -5.72 16.42 -24.32
C ARG A 112 -4.76 15.39 -24.92
N SER A 113 -3.98 15.80 -25.95
CA SER A 113 -3.00 14.91 -26.56
C SER A 113 -1.92 14.46 -25.57
N LEU A 114 -1.49 15.37 -24.69
CA LEU A 114 -0.52 15.08 -23.65
C LEU A 114 -1.06 14.13 -22.59
N VAL A 115 -2.33 14.23 -22.21
CA VAL A 115 -3.00 13.29 -21.30
C VAL A 115 -3.04 11.90 -21.92
N LEU A 116 -3.53 11.75 -23.17
CA LEU A 116 -3.57 10.46 -23.85
C LEU A 116 -2.18 9.84 -24.00
N LEU A 117 -1.15 10.66 -24.31
CA LEU A 117 0.23 10.19 -24.33
C LEU A 117 0.70 9.71 -22.95
N ALA A 118 0.31 10.41 -21.89
CA ALA A 118 0.65 10.01 -20.53
C ALA A 118 0.04 8.66 -20.16
N ASP A 119 -1.24 8.46 -20.47
CA ASP A 119 -1.94 7.19 -20.22
C ASP A 119 -1.29 6.03 -20.99
N LEU A 120 -0.95 6.26 -22.28
CA LEU A 120 -0.27 5.27 -23.11
C LEU A 120 1.15 4.93 -22.58
N TYR A 121 1.92 5.93 -22.14
CA TYR A 121 3.24 5.66 -21.56
C TYR A 121 3.14 4.98 -20.19
N GLN A 122 2.11 5.29 -19.40
CA GLN A 122 1.86 4.62 -18.13
C GLN A 122 1.48 3.14 -18.34
N SER A 123 0.64 2.82 -19.33
CA SER A 123 0.29 1.43 -19.68
C SER A 123 1.54 0.59 -20.06
N GLN A 124 2.56 1.25 -20.63
CA GLN A 124 3.84 0.65 -20.98
C GLN A 124 4.86 0.62 -19.82
N GLY A 125 4.49 1.10 -18.62
CA GLY A 125 5.38 1.19 -17.46
C GLY A 125 6.44 2.29 -17.59
N LEU A 126 6.24 3.27 -18.47
CA LEU A 126 7.14 4.42 -18.66
C LEU A 126 6.67 5.62 -17.84
N ASP A 127 6.52 5.40 -16.54
CA ASP A 127 5.89 6.35 -15.60
C ASP A 127 6.57 7.73 -15.55
N GLU A 128 7.91 7.79 -15.69
CA GLU A 128 8.64 9.06 -15.71
C GLU A 128 8.29 9.90 -16.97
N VAL A 129 8.04 9.23 -18.10
CA VAL A 129 7.63 9.90 -19.34
C VAL A 129 6.18 10.35 -19.21
N ALA A 130 5.29 9.50 -18.67
CA ALA A 130 3.91 9.84 -18.38
C ALA A 130 3.82 11.07 -17.47
N LEU A 131 4.60 11.09 -16.39
CA LEU A 131 4.68 12.22 -15.46
C LEU A 131 5.14 13.52 -16.14
N ALA A 132 6.11 13.44 -17.06
CA ALA A 132 6.56 14.60 -17.82
C ALA A 132 5.43 15.14 -18.72
N LYS A 133 4.67 14.25 -19.39
CA LYS A 133 3.54 14.64 -20.24
C LYS A 133 2.40 15.28 -19.46
N LEU A 134 2.01 14.71 -18.32
CA LEU A 134 0.98 15.32 -17.45
C LEU A 134 1.39 16.67 -16.89
N LYS A 135 2.68 16.84 -16.51
CA LYS A 135 3.20 18.15 -16.08
C LYS A 135 3.16 19.19 -17.21
N GLU A 136 3.49 18.78 -18.43
CA GLU A 136 3.40 19.64 -19.59
C GLU A 136 1.94 20.05 -19.85
N ALA A 137 1.00 19.10 -19.84
CA ALA A 137 -0.43 19.37 -19.95
C ALA A 137 -0.93 20.38 -18.92
N ARG A 138 -0.54 20.18 -17.64
CA ARG A 138 -0.91 21.09 -16.56
C ARG A 138 -0.33 22.50 -16.72
N ASN A 139 0.88 22.62 -17.25
CA ASN A 139 1.46 23.95 -17.53
C ASN A 139 0.70 24.70 -18.61
N LEU A 140 0.09 23.99 -19.57
CA LEU A 140 -0.74 24.57 -20.64
C LEU A 140 -2.16 24.94 -20.15
N ALA A 141 -2.71 24.12 -19.29
CA ALA A 141 -4.07 24.29 -18.75
C ALA A 141 -4.09 24.20 -17.22
N PRO A 142 -3.51 25.16 -16.49
CA PRO A 142 -3.36 25.12 -15.04
C PRO A 142 -4.70 25.16 -14.27
N GLU A 143 -5.74 25.70 -14.89
CA GLU A 143 -7.08 25.80 -14.29
C GLU A 143 -7.91 24.51 -14.45
N GLU A 144 -7.40 23.52 -15.22
CA GLU A 144 -8.10 22.26 -15.45
C GLU A 144 -7.87 21.30 -14.26
N PRO A 145 -8.91 21.05 -13.43
CA PRO A 145 -8.71 20.31 -12.18
C PRO A 145 -8.44 18.82 -12.39
N LEU A 146 -8.89 18.24 -13.52
CA LEU A 146 -8.64 16.84 -13.84
C LEU A 146 -7.15 16.56 -14.09
N LEU A 147 -6.39 17.57 -14.54
CA LEU A 147 -4.94 17.44 -14.67
C LEU A 147 -4.23 17.38 -13.29
N ALA A 148 -4.76 18.10 -12.30
CA ALA A 148 -4.26 17.98 -10.93
C ALA A 148 -4.57 16.59 -10.36
N TYR A 149 -5.79 16.08 -10.62
CA TYR A 149 -6.20 14.76 -10.21
C TYR A 149 -5.33 13.67 -10.84
N GLY A 150 -5.18 13.64 -12.17
CA GLY A 150 -4.34 12.65 -12.86
C GLY A 150 -2.87 12.69 -12.42
N LEU A 151 -2.31 13.90 -12.20
CA LEU A 151 -0.96 14.02 -11.62
C LEU A 151 -0.87 13.46 -10.21
N ALA A 152 -1.88 13.69 -9.36
CA ALA A 152 -1.90 13.18 -8.01
C ALA A 152 -1.98 11.65 -8.00
N GLU A 153 -2.83 11.05 -8.83
CA GLU A 153 -2.92 9.58 -8.98
C GLU A 153 -1.60 8.97 -9.46
N LEU A 154 -0.96 9.58 -10.46
CA LEU A 154 0.33 9.09 -10.94
C LEU A 154 1.42 9.22 -9.86
N TYR A 155 1.43 10.30 -9.08
CA TYR A 155 2.34 10.40 -7.93
C TYR A 155 2.06 9.34 -6.87
N MET A 156 0.80 8.97 -6.59
CA MET A 156 0.46 7.88 -5.68
C MET A 156 0.99 6.53 -6.20
N THR A 157 0.80 6.25 -7.49
CA THR A 157 1.33 5.03 -8.14
C THR A 157 2.85 4.93 -7.99
N LEU A 158 3.55 6.07 -8.07
CA LEU A 158 5.00 6.17 -7.87
C LEU A 158 5.43 6.16 -6.39
N GLY A 159 4.49 6.11 -5.45
CA GLY A 159 4.77 6.22 -4.01
C GLY A 159 5.21 7.61 -3.55
N ALA A 160 5.05 8.62 -4.40
CA ALA A 160 5.43 10.02 -4.13
C ALA A 160 4.27 10.80 -3.49
N PHE A 161 3.73 10.29 -2.40
CA PHE A 161 2.53 10.82 -1.73
C PHE A 161 2.67 12.28 -1.27
N ASP A 162 3.87 12.70 -0.89
CA ASP A 162 4.18 14.10 -0.53
C ASP A 162 3.93 15.07 -1.68
N GLN A 163 4.02 14.62 -2.93
CA GLN A 163 3.73 15.39 -4.12
C GLN A 163 2.25 15.30 -4.52
N ALA A 164 1.55 14.22 -4.18
CA ALA A 164 0.12 14.07 -4.41
C ALA A 164 -0.72 14.94 -3.46
N VAL A 165 -0.35 15.03 -2.18
CA VAL A 165 -1.09 15.79 -1.15
C VAL A 165 -1.44 17.23 -1.58
N PRO A 166 -0.52 18.10 -2.04
CA PRO A 166 -0.85 19.45 -2.43
C PRO A 166 -1.79 19.53 -3.64
N LEU A 167 -1.73 18.56 -4.56
CA LEU A 167 -2.60 18.50 -5.73
C LEU A 167 -4.04 18.12 -5.32
N PHE A 168 -4.19 17.12 -4.45
CA PHE A 168 -5.50 16.81 -3.88
C PHE A 168 -6.07 17.96 -3.05
N ALA A 169 -5.24 18.64 -2.26
CA ALA A 169 -5.67 19.81 -1.49
C ALA A 169 -6.22 20.94 -2.38
N GLU A 170 -5.62 21.15 -3.56
CA GLU A 170 -6.07 22.17 -4.52
C GLU A 170 -7.48 21.90 -5.05
N ILE A 171 -7.83 20.64 -5.26
CA ILE A 171 -9.10 20.23 -5.87
C ILE A 171 -10.14 19.72 -4.85
N ALA A 172 -9.75 19.57 -3.58
CA ALA A 172 -10.58 18.98 -2.53
C ALA A 172 -11.90 19.70 -2.28
N GLU A 173 -11.96 21.01 -2.52
CA GLU A 173 -13.14 21.84 -2.27
C GLU A 173 -14.13 21.91 -3.47
N ARG A 174 -13.87 21.13 -4.54
CA ARG A 174 -14.71 21.12 -5.75
C ARG A 174 -15.79 20.03 -5.65
N PRO A 175 -17.08 20.40 -5.43
CA PRO A 175 -18.15 19.42 -5.21
C PRO A 175 -18.40 18.53 -6.43
N GLU A 176 -18.21 19.08 -7.64
CA GLU A 176 -18.40 18.37 -8.91
C GLU A 176 -17.43 17.19 -9.04
N LEU A 177 -16.17 17.36 -8.63
CA LEU A 177 -15.19 16.28 -8.67
C LEU A 177 -15.43 15.21 -7.62
N ARG A 178 -15.90 15.59 -6.43
CA ARG A 178 -16.25 14.61 -5.39
C ARG A 178 -17.41 13.71 -5.78
N ALA A 179 -18.36 14.22 -6.56
CA ALA A 179 -19.50 13.41 -6.99
C ALA A 179 -19.09 12.32 -8.00
N GLU A 180 -18.03 12.55 -8.77
CA GLU A 180 -17.60 11.68 -9.87
C GLU A 180 -16.38 10.83 -9.51
N LEU A 181 -15.47 11.33 -8.67
CA LEU A 181 -14.18 10.74 -8.37
C LEU A 181 -14.06 10.35 -6.89
N PRO A 182 -13.29 9.31 -6.53
CA PRO A 182 -13.03 8.91 -5.14
C PRO A 182 -12.03 9.84 -4.43
N LEU A 183 -12.19 11.15 -4.60
CA LEU A 183 -11.24 12.18 -4.22
C LEU A 183 -10.90 12.16 -2.73
N ASP A 184 -11.91 12.05 -1.86
CA ASP A 184 -11.70 12.05 -0.40
C ASP A 184 -10.92 10.80 0.06
N ALA A 185 -11.13 9.64 -0.57
CA ALA A 185 -10.41 8.41 -0.24
C ALA A 185 -8.92 8.50 -0.63
N LEU A 186 -8.62 8.94 -1.86
CA LEU A 186 -7.25 9.05 -2.37
C LEU A 186 -6.46 10.15 -1.64
N TYR A 187 -7.12 11.25 -1.32
CA TYR A 187 -6.50 12.32 -0.54
C TYR A 187 -6.20 11.86 0.90
N ALA A 188 -7.14 11.16 1.55
CA ALA A 188 -6.93 10.59 2.86
C ALA A 188 -5.77 9.58 2.88
N GLU A 189 -5.70 8.70 1.88
CA GLU A 189 -4.60 7.75 1.73
C GLU A 189 -3.26 8.46 1.59
N SER A 190 -3.18 9.48 0.73
CA SER A 190 -1.96 10.27 0.55
C SER A 190 -1.51 10.95 1.84
N LEU A 191 -2.44 11.53 2.62
CA LEU A 191 -2.16 12.10 3.92
C LEU A 191 -1.68 11.05 4.93
N ALA A 192 -2.34 9.89 4.98
CA ALA A 192 -1.95 8.81 5.88
C ALA A 192 -0.55 8.27 5.54
N MET A 193 -0.22 8.12 4.26
CA MET A 193 1.09 7.66 3.81
C MET A 193 2.21 8.68 4.09
N THR A 194 1.87 9.97 4.21
CA THR A 194 2.81 11.03 4.62
C THR A 194 2.81 11.29 6.14
N GLY A 195 2.07 10.48 6.93
CA GLY A 195 2.02 10.57 8.38
C GLY A 195 1.08 11.66 8.92
N GLN A 196 0.27 12.29 8.08
CA GLN A 196 -0.72 13.32 8.44
C GLN A 196 -2.06 12.65 8.81
N PHE A 197 -2.01 11.78 9.83
CA PHE A 197 -3.10 10.88 10.19
C PHE A 197 -4.36 11.60 10.67
N GLU A 198 -4.20 12.66 11.48
CA GLU A 198 -5.31 13.45 12.02
C GLU A 198 -6.11 14.14 10.92
N ASP A 199 -5.44 14.59 9.86
CA ASP A 199 -6.06 15.24 8.70
C ASP A 199 -6.71 14.21 7.76
N ALA A 200 -6.18 12.98 7.70
CA ALA A 200 -6.72 11.90 6.89
C ALA A 200 -8.07 11.37 7.40
N ILE A 201 -8.25 11.27 8.71
CA ILE A 201 -9.45 10.66 9.34
C ILE A 201 -10.76 11.29 8.84
N PRO A 202 -10.97 12.62 8.88
CA PRO A 202 -12.24 13.21 8.43
C PRO A 202 -12.50 13.00 6.92
N LEU A 203 -11.47 12.86 6.12
CA LEU A 203 -11.60 12.55 4.70
C LEU A 203 -12.04 11.10 4.49
N TYR A 204 -11.39 10.16 5.17
CA TYR A 204 -11.82 8.76 5.16
C TYR A 204 -13.25 8.58 5.65
N GLU A 205 -13.67 9.29 6.72
CA GLU A 205 -15.04 9.24 7.24
C GLU A 205 -16.05 9.69 6.18
N ARG A 206 -15.75 10.75 5.42
CA ARG A 206 -16.61 11.20 4.33
C ARG A 206 -16.65 10.18 3.20
N ALA A 207 -15.50 9.65 2.80
CA ALA A 207 -15.41 8.64 1.75
C ALA A 207 -16.21 7.37 2.11
N VAL A 208 -16.11 6.88 3.35
CA VAL A 208 -16.89 5.74 3.85
C VAL A 208 -18.39 6.04 3.88
N ALA A 209 -18.78 7.27 4.20
CA ALA A 209 -20.19 7.68 4.22
C ALA A 209 -20.79 7.75 2.82
N GLU A 210 -20.01 8.09 1.80
CA GLU A 210 -20.43 8.14 0.40
C GLU A 210 -20.44 6.73 -0.22
N ARG A 211 -19.34 6.00 -0.04
CA ARG A 211 -19.18 4.64 -0.54
C ARG A 211 -18.29 3.82 0.39
N SER A 212 -18.92 2.89 1.10
CA SER A 212 -18.24 2.00 2.04
C SER A 212 -17.57 0.84 1.29
N ASP A 213 -16.40 1.05 0.73
CA ASP A 213 -15.55 -0.01 0.17
C ASP A 213 -14.51 -0.51 1.18
N LEU A 214 -13.99 -1.71 0.94
CA LEU A 214 -13.09 -2.40 1.89
C LEU A 214 -11.77 -1.66 2.09
N HIS A 215 -11.22 -1.08 1.01
CA HIS A 215 -9.93 -0.38 1.08
C HIS A 215 -10.03 0.89 1.93
N THR A 216 -11.08 1.69 1.69
CA THR A 216 -11.34 2.92 2.45
C THR A 216 -11.64 2.62 3.92
N LEU A 217 -12.41 1.57 4.22
CA LEU A 217 -12.65 1.11 5.60
C LEU A 217 -11.35 0.69 6.29
N PHE A 218 -10.50 -0.09 5.61
CA PHE A 218 -9.22 -0.49 6.16
C PHE A 218 -8.31 0.71 6.42
N GLY A 219 -8.23 1.65 5.47
CA GLY A 219 -7.46 2.90 5.62
C GLY A 219 -7.91 3.72 6.84
N LEU A 220 -9.24 3.91 7.00
CA LEU A 220 -9.80 4.60 8.17
C LEU A 220 -9.45 3.88 9.48
N ALA A 221 -9.67 2.57 9.53
CA ALA A 221 -9.44 1.77 10.73
C ALA A 221 -7.97 1.78 11.15
N MET A 222 -7.05 1.58 10.20
CA MET A 222 -5.61 1.61 10.43
C MET A 222 -5.13 3.00 10.86
N THR A 223 -5.64 4.05 10.23
CA THR A 223 -5.30 5.43 10.60
C THR A 223 -5.78 5.77 12.00
N ALA A 224 -7.02 5.39 12.34
CA ALA A 224 -7.57 5.56 13.68
C ALA A 224 -6.79 4.75 14.74
N HIS A 225 -6.39 3.51 14.43
CA HIS A 225 -5.53 2.70 15.30
C HIS A 225 -4.20 3.40 15.58
N ARG A 226 -3.53 3.91 14.55
CA ARG A 226 -2.22 4.57 14.68
C ARG A 226 -2.23 5.82 15.54
N VAL A 227 -3.31 6.62 15.50
CA VAL A 227 -3.44 7.82 16.33
C VAL A 227 -4.06 7.55 17.71
N GLY A 228 -4.29 6.28 18.07
CA GLY A 228 -4.85 5.90 19.37
C GLY A 228 -6.36 6.12 19.49
N GLN A 229 -7.08 6.37 18.39
CA GLN A 229 -8.55 6.43 18.38
C GLN A 229 -9.13 5.00 18.35
N HIS A 230 -8.74 4.19 19.36
CA HIS A 230 -9.02 2.74 19.37
C HIS A 230 -10.50 2.39 19.29
N GLN A 231 -11.40 3.21 19.89
CA GLN A 231 -12.83 2.97 19.79
C GLN A 231 -13.33 3.07 18.33
N LYS A 232 -12.88 4.10 17.59
CA LYS A 232 -13.20 4.26 16.17
C LYS A 232 -12.60 3.12 15.33
N ALA A 233 -11.35 2.77 15.59
CA ALA A 233 -10.68 1.66 14.92
C ALA A 233 -11.47 0.36 15.08
N VAL A 234 -11.90 0.02 16.30
CA VAL A 234 -12.71 -1.16 16.61
C VAL A 234 -14.02 -1.16 15.82
N GLU A 235 -14.76 -0.04 15.84
CA GLU A 235 -16.04 0.07 15.12
C GLU A 235 -15.85 -0.09 13.60
N THR A 236 -14.78 0.48 13.05
CA THR A 236 -14.50 0.44 11.60
C THR A 236 -13.97 -0.93 11.18
N PHE A 237 -13.06 -1.57 11.95
CA PHE A 237 -12.64 -2.94 11.69
C PHE A 237 -13.81 -3.92 11.77
N GLN A 238 -14.72 -3.73 12.71
CA GLN A 238 -15.93 -4.56 12.82
C GLN A 238 -16.79 -4.45 11.55
N GLN A 239 -16.95 -3.25 10.98
CA GLN A 239 -17.67 -3.06 9.72
C GLN A 239 -16.95 -3.74 8.55
N LEU A 240 -15.62 -3.61 8.47
CA LEU A 240 -14.80 -4.23 7.45
C LEU A 240 -14.95 -5.75 7.45
N ILE A 241 -14.76 -6.39 8.60
CA ILE A 241 -14.86 -7.86 8.75
C ILE A 241 -16.30 -8.37 8.55
N ALA A 242 -17.30 -7.54 8.85
CA ALA A 242 -18.68 -7.89 8.56
C ALA A 242 -18.99 -7.91 7.06
N GLN A 243 -18.31 -7.08 6.25
CA GLN A 243 -18.41 -7.08 4.78
C GLN A 243 -17.55 -8.19 4.16
N ASP A 244 -16.32 -8.34 4.62
CA ASP A 244 -15.38 -9.35 4.14
C ASP A 244 -14.64 -10.01 5.31
N PRO A 245 -15.11 -11.18 5.78
CA PRO A 245 -14.44 -11.94 6.83
C PRO A 245 -13.06 -12.48 6.43
N ASP A 246 -12.76 -12.57 5.13
CA ASP A 246 -11.49 -13.10 4.63
C ASP A 246 -10.41 -11.99 4.48
N TYR A 247 -10.71 -10.77 4.92
CA TYR A 247 -9.74 -9.67 5.00
C TYR A 247 -8.80 -9.87 6.20
N THR A 248 -7.92 -10.88 6.11
CA THR A 248 -7.13 -11.42 7.22
C THR A 248 -6.17 -10.42 7.85
N SER A 249 -5.65 -9.46 7.09
CA SER A 249 -4.76 -8.40 7.59
C SER A 249 -5.43 -7.44 8.58
N ALA A 250 -6.75 -7.45 8.69
CA ALA A 250 -7.46 -6.59 9.63
C ALA A 250 -7.51 -7.14 11.07
N TYR A 251 -7.36 -8.45 11.26
CA TYR A 251 -7.61 -9.08 12.56
C TYR A 251 -6.60 -8.69 13.64
N VAL A 252 -5.31 -8.62 13.30
CA VAL A 252 -4.28 -8.24 14.27
C VAL A 252 -4.49 -6.81 14.77
N PRO A 253 -4.53 -5.76 13.92
CA PRO A 253 -4.72 -4.39 14.39
C PRO A 253 -6.10 -4.16 15.03
N TYR A 254 -7.12 -4.93 14.63
CA TYR A 254 -8.42 -4.92 15.30
C TYR A 254 -8.29 -5.42 16.74
N ALA A 255 -7.66 -6.58 16.95
CA ALA A 255 -7.46 -7.15 18.27
C ALA A 255 -6.57 -6.26 19.15
N GLU A 256 -5.53 -5.66 18.60
CA GLU A 256 -4.69 -4.69 19.31
C GLU A 256 -5.50 -3.49 19.77
N SER A 257 -6.35 -2.93 18.89
CA SER A 257 -7.23 -1.81 19.25
C SER A 257 -8.19 -2.17 20.40
N GLN A 258 -8.73 -3.40 20.42
CA GLN A 258 -9.55 -3.89 21.53
C GLN A 258 -8.74 -4.04 22.83
N ALA A 259 -7.50 -4.54 22.72
CA ALA A 259 -6.63 -4.71 23.88
C ALA A 259 -6.25 -3.37 24.53
N GLU A 260 -6.02 -2.33 23.73
CA GLU A 260 -5.77 -0.97 24.22
C GLU A 260 -6.98 -0.36 24.95
N LEU A 261 -8.19 -0.80 24.61
CA LEU A 261 -9.42 -0.48 25.34
C LEU A 261 -9.62 -1.35 26.61
N GLY A 262 -8.69 -2.24 26.92
CA GLY A 262 -8.78 -3.17 28.05
C GLY A 262 -9.67 -4.41 27.79
N LEU A 263 -10.10 -4.61 26.55
CA LEU A 263 -11.00 -5.69 26.13
C LEU A 263 -10.18 -6.93 25.65
N THR A 264 -9.27 -7.41 26.50
CA THR A 264 -8.32 -8.47 26.14
C THR A 264 -8.98 -9.80 25.77
N LYS A 265 -10.16 -10.13 26.36
CA LYS A 265 -10.88 -11.36 26.00
C LYS A 265 -11.52 -11.25 24.61
N GLU A 266 -12.06 -10.09 24.30
CA GLU A 266 -12.62 -9.75 22.99
C GLU A 266 -11.52 -9.78 21.92
N ALA A 267 -10.35 -9.19 22.22
CA ALA A 267 -9.17 -9.23 21.37
C ALA A 267 -8.75 -10.69 21.05
N LEU A 268 -8.69 -11.55 22.05
CA LEU A 268 -8.39 -12.97 21.84
C LEU A 268 -9.46 -13.65 20.95
N ASN A 269 -10.73 -13.29 21.09
CA ASN A 269 -11.79 -13.84 20.23
C ASN A 269 -11.62 -13.38 18.77
N VAL A 270 -11.23 -12.13 18.55
CA VAL A 270 -10.96 -11.60 17.19
C VAL A 270 -9.80 -12.38 16.56
N ILE A 271 -8.70 -12.59 17.29
CA ILE A 271 -7.57 -13.38 16.76
C ILE A 271 -8.02 -14.80 16.40
N LYS A 272 -8.84 -15.45 17.23
CA LYS A 272 -9.37 -16.79 16.92
C LYS A 272 -10.24 -16.82 15.67
N GLN A 273 -11.04 -15.78 15.45
CA GLN A 273 -11.80 -15.64 14.20
C GLN A 273 -10.85 -15.49 13.00
N GLY A 274 -9.77 -14.71 13.12
CA GLY A 274 -8.76 -14.59 12.08
C GLY A 274 -8.08 -15.92 11.76
N MET A 275 -7.76 -16.71 12.78
CA MET A 275 -7.18 -18.05 12.63
C MET A 275 -8.14 -19.07 11.98
N GLU A 276 -9.46 -18.91 12.10
CA GLU A 276 -10.45 -19.70 11.37
C GLU A 276 -10.46 -19.39 9.86
N ARG A 277 -9.93 -18.22 9.45
CA ARG A 277 -9.80 -17.78 8.05
C ARG A 277 -8.44 -18.09 7.45
N ASP A 278 -7.40 -17.98 8.27
CA ASP A 278 -6.02 -18.25 7.89
C ASP A 278 -5.32 -18.96 9.04
N ASP A 279 -5.35 -20.29 9.04
CA ASP A 279 -4.77 -21.16 10.07
C ASP A 279 -3.25 -21.34 9.89
N TYR A 280 -2.66 -20.82 8.78
CA TYR A 280 -1.23 -20.82 8.52
C TYR A 280 -0.54 -19.49 8.89
N ASN A 281 -1.25 -18.54 9.46
CA ASN A 281 -0.74 -17.24 9.83
C ASN A 281 -0.04 -17.29 11.20
N ASP A 282 1.28 -17.24 11.20
CA ASP A 282 2.11 -17.27 12.41
C ASP A 282 1.98 -15.99 13.27
N GLU A 283 1.65 -14.85 12.65
CA GLU A 283 1.42 -13.59 13.37
C GLU A 283 0.16 -13.69 14.24
N LEU A 284 -0.93 -14.27 13.72
CA LEU A 284 -2.14 -14.50 14.49
C LEU A 284 -1.87 -15.44 15.69
N ARG A 285 -1.08 -16.50 15.51
CA ARG A 285 -0.65 -17.39 16.60
C ARG A 285 0.20 -16.66 17.65
N THR A 286 1.11 -15.81 17.18
CA THR A 286 1.94 -14.98 18.06
C THR A 286 1.10 -14.00 18.89
N MET A 287 0.07 -13.41 18.27
CA MET A 287 -0.87 -12.53 18.97
C MET A 287 -1.80 -13.29 19.92
N GLU A 288 -2.24 -14.51 19.56
CA GLU A 288 -2.95 -15.40 20.49
C GLU A 288 -2.14 -15.61 21.77
N ALA A 289 -0.85 -15.95 21.62
CA ALA A 289 0.04 -16.16 22.75
C ALA A 289 0.14 -14.92 23.65
N LEU A 290 0.23 -13.73 23.06
CA LEU A 290 0.30 -12.48 23.81
C LEU A 290 -0.96 -12.26 24.65
N PHE A 291 -2.13 -12.47 24.06
CA PHE A 291 -3.39 -12.26 24.79
C PHE A 291 -3.65 -13.36 25.82
N LEU A 292 -3.28 -14.61 25.57
CA LEU A 292 -3.31 -15.68 26.55
C LEU A 292 -2.45 -15.35 27.77
N LEU A 293 -1.23 -14.84 27.53
CA LEU A 293 -0.33 -14.44 28.60
C LEU A 293 -0.93 -13.28 29.43
N LYS A 294 -1.47 -12.24 28.78
CA LYS A 294 -2.17 -11.13 29.46
C LYS A 294 -3.37 -11.60 30.29
N LEU A 295 -4.01 -12.69 29.90
CA LEU A 295 -5.13 -13.30 30.63
C LEU A 295 -4.68 -14.30 31.71
N GLY A 296 -3.37 -14.53 31.87
CA GLY A 296 -2.78 -15.43 32.87
C GLY A 296 -2.69 -16.90 32.43
N ASP A 297 -3.04 -17.21 31.18
CA ASP A 297 -2.86 -18.56 30.61
C ASP A 297 -1.46 -18.69 30.00
N ARG A 298 -0.46 -18.86 30.87
CA ARG A 298 0.94 -19.00 30.47
C ARG A 298 1.18 -20.27 29.65
N ALA A 299 0.54 -21.38 30.04
CA ALA A 299 0.71 -22.66 29.33
C ALA A 299 0.15 -22.58 27.91
N GLY A 300 -1.02 -21.96 27.74
CA GLY A 300 -1.61 -21.68 26.43
C GLY A 300 -0.73 -20.77 25.59
N SER A 301 -0.11 -19.75 26.19
CA SER A 301 0.82 -18.84 25.50
C SER A 301 2.05 -19.59 24.96
N VAL A 302 2.70 -20.42 25.78
CA VAL A 302 3.86 -21.24 25.35
C VAL A 302 3.47 -22.16 24.19
N GLN A 303 2.29 -22.80 24.26
CA GLN A 303 1.83 -23.67 23.20
C GLN A 303 1.56 -22.91 21.90
N ALA A 304 0.91 -21.76 21.95
CA ALA A 304 0.64 -20.94 20.77
C ALA A 304 1.94 -20.45 20.11
N LEU A 305 2.98 -20.08 20.89
CA LEU A 305 4.28 -19.70 20.34
C LEU A 305 5.02 -20.87 19.67
N ARG A 306 4.90 -22.08 20.21
CA ARG A 306 5.44 -23.28 19.57
C ARG A 306 4.73 -23.57 18.24
N GLU A 307 3.42 -23.37 18.18
CA GLU A 307 2.65 -23.51 16.96
C GLU A 307 3.03 -22.42 15.93
N ALA A 308 3.24 -21.16 16.37
CA ALA A 308 3.73 -20.09 15.51
C ALA A 308 5.09 -20.44 14.88
N LEU A 309 6.05 -20.96 15.67
CA LEU A 309 7.35 -21.39 15.17
C LEU A 309 7.27 -22.64 14.28
N ALA A 310 6.30 -23.50 14.47
CA ALA A 310 6.06 -24.63 13.57
C ALA A 310 5.54 -24.17 12.19
N LEU A 311 4.80 -23.07 12.14
CA LEU A 311 4.32 -22.45 10.90
C LEU A 311 5.44 -21.62 10.23
N ASN A 312 6.13 -20.82 11.02
CA ASN A 312 7.21 -19.95 10.54
C ASN A 312 8.46 -20.05 11.45
N PRO A 313 9.39 -20.99 11.16
CA PRO A 313 10.64 -21.13 11.93
C PRO A 313 11.57 -19.90 11.86
N GLU A 314 11.33 -18.97 10.92
CA GLU A 314 12.12 -17.74 10.77
C GLU A 314 11.60 -16.59 11.65
N SER A 315 10.48 -16.76 12.36
CA SER A 315 9.89 -15.73 13.22
C SER A 315 10.73 -15.49 14.48
N ILE A 316 11.66 -14.53 14.39
CA ILE A 316 12.47 -14.09 15.54
C ILE A 316 11.58 -13.64 16.70
N VAL A 317 10.51 -12.93 16.41
CA VAL A 317 9.58 -12.41 17.42
C VAL A 317 8.92 -13.53 18.21
N ALA A 318 8.43 -14.57 17.55
CA ALA A 318 7.84 -15.73 18.23
C ALA A 318 8.92 -16.49 19.05
N ALA A 319 10.12 -16.66 18.49
CA ALA A 319 11.23 -17.32 19.15
C ALA A 319 11.67 -16.59 20.44
N GLU A 320 11.91 -15.28 20.35
CA GLU A 320 12.32 -14.49 21.53
C GLU A 320 11.26 -14.49 22.63
N ARG A 321 9.98 -14.38 22.26
CA ARG A 321 8.88 -14.45 23.24
C ARG A 321 8.82 -15.82 23.92
N LEU A 322 8.94 -16.91 23.15
CA LEU A 322 8.97 -18.26 23.72
C LEU A 322 10.16 -18.45 24.63
N LEU A 323 11.35 -18.07 24.19
CA LEU A 323 12.59 -18.20 24.97
C LEU A 323 12.56 -17.36 26.25
N SER A 324 11.95 -16.16 26.21
CA SER A 324 11.74 -15.35 27.42
C SER A 324 10.86 -16.06 28.44
N LEU A 325 9.74 -16.65 28.00
CA LEU A 325 8.84 -17.41 28.87
C LEU A 325 9.55 -18.65 29.47
N LEU A 326 10.27 -19.40 28.63
CA LEU A 326 11.00 -20.58 29.08
C LEU A 326 12.14 -20.22 30.08
N ALA A 327 12.80 -19.07 29.81
CA ALA A 327 13.84 -18.59 30.74
C ALA A 327 13.28 -18.18 32.12
N GLU A 328 12.11 -17.57 32.17
CA GLU A 328 11.38 -17.25 33.40
C GLU A 328 10.91 -18.50 34.13
N ASP A 329 10.59 -19.57 33.39
CA ASP A 329 10.20 -20.87 33.96
C ASP A 329 11.44 -21.74 34.32
N GLU A 330 12.66 -21.25 34.10
CA GLU A 330 13.93 -21.98 34.28
C GLU A 330 13.99 -23.28 33.45
N ASP A 331 13.24 -23.38 32.36
CA ASP A 331 13.21 -24.56 31.47
C ASP A 331 14.32 -24.44 30.39
N HIS A 332 15.55 -24.58 30.85
CA HIS A 332 16.75 -24.38 30.03
C HIS A 332 16.91 -25.44 28.95
N GLU A 333 16.47 -26.68 29.19
CA GLU A 333 16.45 -27.76 28.19
C GLU A 333 15.51 -27.42 27.04
N ALA A 334 14.28 -26.93 27.30
CA ALA A 334 13.35 -26.51 26.28
C ALA A 334 13.86 -25.28 25.50
N MET A 335 14.63 -24.39 26.12
CA MET A 335 15.29 -23.29 25.41
C MET A 335 16.27 -23.81 24.35
N ILE A 336 17.15 -24.76 24.73
CA ILE A 336 18.11 -25.36 23.79
C ILE A 336 17.40 -26.11 22.66
N GLU A 337 16.36 -26.89 23.00
CA GLU A 337 15.53 -27.61 22.00
C GLU A 337 14.88 -26.62 20.98
N THR A 338 14.28 -25.55 21.49
CA THR A 338 13.64 -24.52 20.66
C THR A 338 14.65 -23.88 19.71
N ILE A 339 15.82 -23.45 20.20
CA ILE A 339 16.84 -22.81 19.39
C ILE A 339 17.38 -23.79 18.35
N SER A 340 17.63 -25.05 18.72
CA SER A 340 18.15 -26.06 17.81
C SER A 340 17.16 -26.43 16.68
N ALA A 341 15.86 -26.31 16.95
CA ALA A 341 14.83 -26.55 15.94
C ALA A 341 14.75 -25.47 14.87
N ILE A 342 15.18 -24.22 15.18
CA ILE A 342 15.05 -23.07 14.28
C ILE A 342 16.38 -22.57 13.73
N GLU A 343 17.53 -23.01 14.26
CA GLU A 343 18.85 -22.48 13.88
C GLU A 343 19.26 -22.69 12.41
N GLU A 344 18.67 -23.68 11.74
CA GLU A 344 18.87 -23.89 10.29
C GLU A 344 18.11 -22.86 9.43
N HIS A 345 17.11 -22.20 10.01
CA HIS A 345 16.21 -21.27 9.33
C HIS A 345 16.55 -19.82 9.63
N VAL A 346 16.92 -19.52 10.89
CA VAL A 346 17.16 -18.15 11.32
C VAL A 346 18.37 -18.09 12.26
N THR A 347 19.17 -17.03 12.08
CA THR A 347 20.26 -16.68 12.98
C THR A 347 20.09 -15.24 13.47
N ALA A 348 20.06 -15.07 14.79
CA ALA A 348 20.02 -13.74 15.40
C ALA A 348 20.92 -13.71 16.64
N PRO A 349 21.60 -12.60 16.91
CA PRO A 349 22.43 -12.46 18.13
C PRO A 349 21.66 -12.75 19.42
N SER A 350 20.39 -12.37 19.49
CA SER A 350 19.51 -12.64 20.64
C SER A 350 19.32 -14.14 20.92
N LEU A 351 19.14 -14.95 19.87
CA LEU A 351 19.00 -16.40 20.01
C LEU A 351 20.28 -17.04 20.52
N THR A 352 21.44 -16.58 20.05
CA THR A 352 22.74 -17.03 20.54
C THR A 352 22.97 -16.62 22.01
N TRP A 353 22.49 -15.44 22.40
CA TRP A 353 22.51 -15.03 23.81
C TRP A 353 21.61 -15.92 24.68
N TYR A 354 20.36 -16.19 24.27
CA TYR A 354 19.50 -17.14 24.99
C TYR A 354 20.10 -18.53 25.08
N ARG A 355 20.80 -18.99 24.03
CA ARG A 355 21.56 -20.25 24.08
C ARG A 355 22.68 -20.20 25.14
N ALA A 356 23.44 -19.11 25.16
CA ALA A 356 24.50 -18.94 26.15
C ALA A 356 23.97 -18.99 27.61
N ARG A 357 22.85 -18.31 27.85
CA ARG A 357 22.16 -18.33 29.18
C ARG A 357 21.72 -19.73 29.57
N ALA A 358 21.06 -20.43 28.63
CA ALA A 358 20.59 -21.80 28.89
C ALA A 358 21.73 -22.77 29.15
N LEU A 359 22.78 -22.72 28.31
CA LEU A 359 23.99 -23.56 28.52
C LEU A 359 24.69 -23.27 29.84
N TYR A 360 24.77 -21.98 30.24
CA TYR A 360 25.38 -21.60 31.51
C TYR A 360 24.60 -22.16 32.70
N ALA A 361 23.27 -22.09 32.66
CA ALA A 361 22.40 -22.64 33.68
C ALA A 361 22.44 -24.19 33.76
N LEU A 362 22.68 -24.85 32.61
CA LEU A 362 22.88 -26.30 32.51
C LEU A 362 24.31 -26.75 32.86
N GLU A 363 25.15 -25.84 33.35
CA GLU A 363 26.58 -26.09 33.74
C GLU A 363 27.49 -26.45 32.55
N GLU A 364 27.04 -26.19 31.30
CA GLU A 364 27.82 -26.38 30.08
C GLU A 364 28.68 -25.13 29.78
N TYR A 365 29.51 -24.75 30.75
CA TYR A 365 30.21 -23.46 30.80
C TYR A 365 31.06 -23.17 29.58
N THR A 366 31.80 -24.18 29.05
CA THR A 366 32.65 -23.96 27.87
C THR A 366 31.84 -23.47 26.67
N GLN A 367 30.73 -24.14 26.37
CA GLN A 367 29.87 -23.78 25.25
C GLN A 367 29.14 -22.45 25.51
N ALA A 368 28.74 -22.21 26.78
CA ALA A 368 28.11 -20.93 27.14
C ALA A 368 29.05 -19.75 26.87
N MET A 369 30.32 -19.87 27.31
CA MET A 369 31.33 -18.82 27.12
C MET A 369 31.65 -18.57 25.64
N GLU A 370 31.68 -19.62 24.81
CA GLU A 370 31.83 -19.48 23.35
C GLU A 370 30.67 -18.70 22.76
N ASN A 371 29.40 -18.98 23.11
CA ASN A 371 28.24 -18.32 22.62
C ASN A 371 28.18 -16.84 23.10
N TYR A 372 28.49 -16.54 24.34
CA TYR A 372 28.62 -15.17 24.84
C TYR A 372 29.65 -14.37 24.04
N ALA A 373 30.82 -14.95 23.77
CA ALA A 373 31.89 -14.29 23.04
C ALA A 373 31.51 -13.99 21.58
N ILE A 374 30.75 -14.88 20.92
CA ILE A 374 30.29 -14.69 19.55
C ILE A 374 29.43 -13.41 19.43
N VAL A 375 28.59 -13.11 20.43
CA VAL A 375 27.62 -12.02 20.37
C VAL A 375 28.03 -10.79 21.19
N GLU A 376 29.19 -10.77 21.86
CA GLU A 376 29.66 -9.61 22.63
C GLU A 376 29.60 -8.31 21.84
N GLY A 377 29.97 -8.35 20.54
CA GLY A 377 29.97 -7.19 19.66
C GLY A 377 28.58 -6.61 19.36
N ALA A 378 27.53 -7.43 19.47
CA ALA A 378 26.15 -7.01 19.21
C ALA A 378 25.50 -6.35 20.44
N PHE A 379 25.98 -6.63 21.66
CA PHE A 379 25.37 -6.20 22.92
C PHE A 379 26.29 -5.30 23.77
N THR A 380 27.15 -4.51 23.16
CA THR A 380 28.10 -3.62 23.84
C THR A 380 27.45 -2.54 24.71
N GLU A 381 26.20 -2.22 24.49
CA GLU A 381 25.39 -1.23 25.20
C GLU A 381 24.18 -1.85 25.92
N ASP A 382 24.10 -3.19 25.98
CA ASP A 382 23.04 -3.89 26.72
C ASP A 382 23.54 -4.25 28.13
N ALA A 383 22.98 -3.57 29.14
CA ALA A 383 23.43 -3.71 30.52
C ALA A 383 23.17 -5.11 31.06
N LEU A 384 22.08 -5.77 30.66
CA LEU A 384 21.77 -7.13 31.14
C LEU A 384 22.74 -8.16 30.57
N PHE A 385 23.01 -8.09 29.27
CA PHE A 385 24.02 -8.94 28.63
C PHE A 385 25.38 -8.76 29.25
N LEU A 386 25.84 -7.51 29.40
CA LEU A 386 27.15 -7.19 29.96
C LEU A 386 27.28 -7.67 31.43
N LYS A 387 26.20 -7.58 32.22
CA LYS A 387 26.12 -8.06 33.57
C LYS A 387 26.22 -9.59 33.62
N GLU A 388 25.41 -10.30 32.83
CA GLU A 388 25.41 -11.78 32.81
C GLU A 388 26.77 -12.32 32.34
N TYR A 389 27.26 -11.87 31.21
CA TYR A 389 28.55 -12.31 30.66
C TYR A 389 29.71 -11.90 31.55
N GLY A 390 29.66 -10.70 32.14
CA GLY A 390 30.68 -10.22 33.07
C GLY A 390 30.80 -11.11 34.32
N PHE A 391 29.68 -11.51 34.92
CA PHE A 391 29.71 -12.45 36.05
C PHE A 391 30.21 -13.84 35.62
N ALA A 392 29.75 -14.38 34.51
CA ALA A 392 30.21 -15.65 33.96
C ALA A 392 31.75 -15.66 33.77
N LEU A 393 32.31 -14.58 33.21
CA LEU A 393 33.77 -14.44 33.06
C LEU A 393 34.50 -14.42 34.39
N VAL A 394 33.96 -13.73 35.39
CA VAL A 394 34.57 -13.69 36.73
C VAL A 394 34.59 -15.08 37.38
N GLU A 395 33.50 -15.83 37.27
CA GLU A 395 33.38 -17.20 37.82
C GLU A 395 34.32 -18.18 37.11
N GLU A 396 34.51 -18.04 35.80
CA GLU A 396 35.46 -18.81 34.99
C GLU A 396 36.93 -18.36 35.18
N GLY A 397 37.18 -17.39 36.07
CA GLY A 397 38.51 -16.92 36.40
C GLY A 397 39.11 -15.85 35.48
N ARG A 398 38.37 -15.40 34.46
CA ARG A 398 38.74 -14.30 33.54
C ARG A 398 38.39 -12.94 34.17
N ARG A 399 38.91 -12.70 35.36
CA ARG A 399 38.48 -11.54 36.18
C ARG A 399 38.62 -10.19 35.54
N GLU A 400 39.71 -9.89 34.85
CA GLU A 400 39.95 -8.58 34.23
C GLU A 400 38.91 -8.28 33.13
N GLU A 401 38.59 -9.27 32.34
CA GLU A 401 37.61 -9.15 31.28
C GLU A 401 36.19 -8.98 31.85
N GLY A 402 35.82 -9.82 32.81
CA GLY A 402 34.55 -9.71 33.50
C GLY A 402 34.33 -8.37 34.19
N GLN A 403 35.37 -7.89 34.91
CA GLN A 403 35.34 -6.59 35.57
C GLN A 403 35.14 -5.43 34.57
N ARG A 404 35.74 -5.50 33.38
CA ARG A 404 35.53 -4.50 32.32
C ARG A 404 34.06 -4.42 31.93
N LEU A 405 33.42 -5.58 31.71
CA LEU A 405 32.02 -5.65 31.31
C LEU A 405 31.08 -5.18 32.43
N LEU A 406 31.32 -5.61 33.67
CA LEU A 406 30.53 -5.22 34.83
C LEU A 406 30.62 -3.72 35.13
N ARG A 407 31.80 -3.09 34.95
CA ARG A 407 31.90 -1.61 35.01
C ARG A 407 31.08 -0.93 33.96
N ARG A 408 31.07 -1.45 32.72
CA ARG A 408 30.24 -0.90 31.64
C ARG A 408 28.76 -1.07 31.95
N ALA A 409 28.34 -2.24 32.42
CA ALA A 409 26.96 -2.48 32.86
C ALA A 409 26.54 -1.51 33.97
N ALA A 410 27.35 -1.31 35.01
CA ALA A 410 27.08 -0.37 36.11
C ALA A 410 26.97 1.10 35.62
N GLN A 411 27.73 1.49 34.56
CA GLN A 411 27.60 2.81 33.96
C GLN A 411 26.27 2.99 33.21
N LEU A 412 25.75 1.92 32.61
CA LEU A 412 24.49 1.93 31.86
C LEU A 412 23.27 1.86 32.79
N THR A 413 23.41 1.24 33.95
CA THR A 413 22.35 1.06 34.97
C THR A 413 22.81 1.58 36.33
N PRO A 414 22.99 2.90 36.52
CA PRO A 414 23.43 3.49 37.80
C PRO A 414 22.43 3.29 38.95
N GLU A 415 21.19 2.94 38.64
CA GLU A 415 20.15 2.57 39.60
C GLU A 415 20.28 1.13 40.17
N ASP A 416 21.07 0.24 39.55
CA ASP A 416 21.38 -1.08 40.05
C ASP A 416 22.43 -0.98 41.15
N ASN A 417 22.00 -0.62 42.36
CA ASN A 417 22.89 -0.41 43.51
C ASN A 417 23.71 -1.65 43.86
N GLU A 418 23.18 -2.86 43.65
CA GLU A 418 23.88 -4.09 43.92
C GLU A 418 25.08 -4.27 42.99
N LEU A 419 24.89 -4.01 41.71
CA LEU A 419 25.96 -4.06 40.70
C LEU A 419 27.01 -2.97 40.97
N VAL A 420 26.58 -1.74 41.25
CA VAL A 420 27.46 -0.60 41.54
C VAL A 420 28.32 -0.91 42.77
N ASP A 421 27.73 -1.36 43.89
CA ASP A 421 28.42 -1.75 45.12
C ASP A 421 29.38 -2.93 44.88
N TYR A 422 29.02 -3.86 43.99
CA TYR A 422 29.89 -4.96 43.62
C TYR A 422 31.14 -4.48 42.88
N VAL A 423 30.97 -3.61 41.91
CA VAL A 423 32.05 -3.00 41.10
C VAL A 423 32.98 -2.17 42.00
N GLU A 424 32.45 -1.33 42.90
CA GLU A 424 33.25 -0.53 43.84
C GLU A 424 34.09 -1.41 44.78
N ARG A 425 33.55 -2.53 45.26
CA ARG A 425 34.31 -3.50 46.08
C ARG A 425 35.40 -4.23 45.32
N MET A 426 35.28 -4.35 44.00
CA MET A 426 36.33 -4.96 43.17
C MET A 426 37.51 -4.03 42.94
N ASP A 427 37.27 -2.70 42.96
CA ASP A 427 38.27 -1.68 42.69
C ASP A 427 39.03 -1.21 43.93
N GLY A 428 38.60 -1.59 45.14
CA GLY A 428 39.23 -1.28 46.43
C GLY A 428 40.04 -2.42 46.96
#